data_7397d7e02744225602da68060d0573c5
#
_entry.id   7397d7e02744225602da68060d0573c5
#
_cell.length_a   1.000
_cell.length_b   1.000
_cell.length_c   1.000
_cell.angle_alpha   90.00
_cell.angle_beta   90.00
_cell.angle_gamma   90.00
#
_symmetry.space_group_name_H-M   'P 1'
#
loop_
_entity.id
_entity.type
_entity.pdbx_description
1 polymer ?
#
loop_
_entity_poly.entity_id
_entity_poly.type
_entity_poly.pdbx_seq_one_letter_code
_entity_poly.pdbx_strand_id
1 'polypeptide(L)'
;VPYPNLAQADENALRELGRKIRFYPEFPKGANVNFCELTGEDEVFERTFERGVEDFTYACGTGTGCVVTALTLMGKVSGRQVRVNMTGGQLIVDVDLQGNAVQNLYLTGPTNIVCKGEVTDEELSLI
;
A
#
# COMPACT_ATOMS: atom_id res chain seq x y z
N VAL A 1 -7.81 -2.15 6.18
CA VAL A 1 -9.03 -2.95 6.36
C VAL A 1 -8.64 -4.42 6.31
N PRO A 2 -8.66 -5.15 7.44
CA PRO A 2 -8.49 -6.60 7.44
C PRO A 2 -9.61 -7.26 6.63
N TYR A 3 -9.25 -8.21 5.77
CA TYR A 3 -10.21 -8.89 4.92
C TYR A 3 -9.80 -10.36 4.72
N PRO A 4 -10.55 -11.32 5.27
CA PRO A 4 -10.18 -12.73 5.17
C PRO A 4 -10.38 -13.27 3.75
N ASN A 5 -9.51 -14.17 3.33
CA ASN A 5 -9.50 -14.76 1.98
C ASN A 5 -9.48 -13.70 0.86
N LEU A 6 -8.67 -12.67 1.05
CA LEU A 6 -8.60 -11.52 0.16
C LEU A 6 -8.26 -11.91 -1.29
N ALA A 7 -7.39 -12.91 -1.47
CA ALA A 7 -6.99 -13.38 -2.79
C ALA A 7 -8.14 -14.04 -3.58
N GLN A 8 -9.17 -14.55 -2.89
CA GLN A 8 -10.36 -15.17 -3.48
C GLN A 8 -11.62 -14.29 -3.38
N ALA A 9 -11.46 -13.05 -2.90
CA ALA A 9 -12.58 -12.12 -2.72
C ALA A 9 -13.27 -11.81 -4.05
N ASP A 10 -14.61 -11.70 -4.00
CA ASP A 10 -15.35 -11.19 -5.16
C ASP A 10 -14.93 -9.74 -5.44
N GLU A 11 -14.41 -9.52 -6.62
CA GLU A 11 -13.80 -8.23 -6.98
C GLU A 11 -14.81 -7.09 -7.02
N ASN A 12 -16.04 -7.36 -7.45
CA ASN A 12 -17.07 -6.33 -7.50
C ASN A 12 -17.54 -5.94 -6.10
N ALA A 13 -17.74 -6.92 -5.22
CA ALA A 13 -18.08 -6.66 -3.82
C ALA A 13 -16.97 -5.89 -3.10
N LEU A 14 -15.71 -6.26 -3.34
CA LEU A 14 -14.55 -5.58 -2.77
C LEU A 14 -14.43 -4.13 -3.30
N ARG A 15 -14.70 -3.92 -4.59
CA ARG A 15 -14.71 -2.60 -5.23
C ARG A 15 -15.81 -1.70 -4.66
N GLU A 16 -17.01 -2.23 -4.47
CA GLU A 16 -18.11 -1.48 -3.83
C GLU A 16 -17.78 -1.07 -2.40
N LEU A 17 -17.21 -1.99 -1.61
CA LEU A 17 -16.77 -1.69 -0.25
C LEU A 17 -15.65 -0.64 -0.24
N GLY A 18 -14.67 -0.79 -1.12
CA GLY A 18 -13.59 0.18 -1.31
C GLY A 18 -14.13 1.58 -1.61
N ARG A 19 -15.07 1.68 -2.53
CA ARG A 19 -15.71 2.97 -2.89
C ARG A 19 -16.49 3.57 -1.73
N LYS A 20 -17.24 2.78 -0.96
CA LYS A 20 -17.96 3.27 0.21
C LYS A 20 -17.02 3.85 1.27
N ILE A 21 -15.90 3.17 1.55
CA ILE A 21 -14.90 3.63 2.52
C ILE A 21 -14.14 4.85 1.97
N ARG A 22 -13.78 4.83 0.68
CA ARG A 22 -13.10 5.91 -0.04
C ARG A 22 -13.79 7.27 0.16
N PHE A 23 -15.12 7.28 0.16
CA PHE A 23 -15.96 8.47 0.31
C PHE A 23 -16.64 8.56 1.67
N TYR A 24 -16.16 7.82 2.66
CA TYR A 24 -16.75 7.88 3.99
C TYR A 24 -16.63 9.29 4.59
N PRO A 25 -17.69 9.83 5.21
CA PRO A 25 -17.73 11.23 5.67
C PRO A 25 -16.60 11.66 6.60
N GLU A 26 -16.05 10.73 7.38
CA GLU A 26 -14.89 10.99 8.26
C GLU A 26 -13.60 11.34 7.46
N PHE A 27 -13.59 11.07 6.17
CA PHE A 27 -12.48 11.41 5.27
C PHE A 27 -12.87 12.49 4.27
N PRO A 28 -12.93 13.77 4.68
CA PRO A 28 -13.48 14.85 3.84
C PRO A 28 -12.71 15.08 2.54
N LYS A 29 -11.44 14.66 2.49
CA LYS A 29 -10.61 14.67 1.27
C LYS A 29 -10.56 13.30 0.58
N GLY A 30 -11.33 12.35 1.10
CA GLY A 30 -11.28 10.96 0.70
C GLY A 30 -9.99 10.25 1.17
N ALA A 31 -9.97 8.93 0.98
CA ALA A 31 -8.85 8.09 1.41
C ALA A 31 -8.55 7.00 0.37
N ASN A 32 -7.32 6.52 0.35
CA ASN A 32 -7.00 5.20 -0.18
C ASN A 32 -7.55 4.14 0.78
N VAL A 33 -8.00 3.02 0.24
CA VAL A 33 -8.51 1.90 1.04
C VAL A 33 -7.62 0.69 0.81
N ASN A 34 -6.86 0.34 1.82
CA ASN A 34 -5.95 -0.80 1.76
C ASN A 34 -6.60 -2.00 2.45
N PHE A 35 -6.97 -3.00 1.69
CA PHE A 35 -7.41 -4.29 2.19
C PHE A 35 -6.19 -5.17 2.42
N CYS A 36 -6.12 -5.88 3.54
CA CYS A 36 -4.98 -6.72 3.87
C CYS A 36 -5.38 -8.01 4.57
N GLU A 37 -4.59 -9.04 4.34
CA GLU A 37 -4.68 -10.35 4.96
C GLU A 37 -3.30 -10.81 5.40
N LEU A 38 -3.19 -11.33 6.63
CA LEU A 38 -1.98 -12.01 7.09
C LEU A 38 -1.93 -13.40 6.43
N THR A 39 -0.89 -13.67 5.66
CA THR A 39 -0.71 -14.94 4.94
C THR A 39 0.36 -15.84 5.54
N GLY A 40 1.13 -15.29 6.48
CA GLY A 40 2.19 -16.00 7.19
C GLY A 40 2.85 -15.12 8.24
N GLU A 41 3.91 -15.64 8.86
CA GLU A 41 4.74 -14.86 9.77
C GLU A 41 5.45 -13.75 8.97
N ASP A 42 5.24 -12.48 9.38
CA ASP A 42 5.74 -11.31 8.67
C ASP A 42 5.45 -11.32 7.16
N GLU A 43 4.29 -11.85 6.81
CA GLU A 43 3.83 -11.92 5.43
C GLU A 43 2.37 -11.47 5.31
N VAL A 44 2.12 -10.56 4.38
CA VAL A 44 0.84 -9.91 4.15
C VAL A 44 0.48 -9.95 2.67
N PHE A 45 -0.78 -10.20 2.36
CA PHE A 45 -1.34 -9.93 1.05
C PHE A 45 -2.17 -8.64 1.10
N GLU A 46 -2.02 -7.78 0.10
CA GLU A 46 -2.64 -6.46 0.06
C GLU A 46 -3.29 -6.16 -1.29
N ARG A 47 -4.42 -5.45 -1.23
CA ARG A 47 -5.04 -4.79 -2.38
C ARG A 47 -5.46 -3.37 -2.02
N THR A 48 -5.08 -2.40 -2.81
CA THR A 48 -5.40 -0.99 -2.59
C THR A 48 -6.40 -0.48 -3.62
N PHE A 49 -7.54 0.01 -3.11
CA PHE A 49 -8.47 0.84 -3.87
C PHE A 49 -8.00 2.30 -3.75
N GLU A 50 -7.52 2.86 -4.85
CA GLU A 50 -6.73 4.08 -4.81
C GLU A 50 -7.56 5.33 -5.15
N ARG A 51 -7.43 6.32 -4.27
CA ARG A 51 -8.02 7.64 -4.47
C ARG A 51 -7.46 8.31 -5.73
N GLY A 52 -8.34 8.76 -6.62
CA GLY A 52 -7.97 9.40 -7.88
C GLY A 52 -7.87 8.42 -9.05
N VAL A 53 -7.58 7.15 -8.78
CA VAL A 53 -7.70 6.05 -9.76
C VAL A 53 -9.12 5.50 -9.74
N GLU A 54 -9.72 5.43 -8.54
CA GLU A 54 -11.09 4.95 -8.29
C GLU A 54 -11.27 3.47 -8.68
N ASP A 55 -10.19 2.71 -8.56
CA ASP A 55 -10.14 1.26 -8.75
C ASP A 55 -8.91 0.68 -8.03
N PHE A 56 -8.75 -0.64 -8.10
CA PHE A 56 -7.56 -1.33 -7.59
C PHE A 56 -6.36 -1.06 -8.47
N THR A 57 -5.23 -0.77 -7.81
CA THR A 57 -3.92 -0.63 -8.45
C THR A 57 -3.05 -1.86 -8.22
N TYR A 58 -2.04 -2.04 -9.06
CA TYR A 58 -1.11 -3.18 -8.97
C TYR A 58 -0.20 -3.09 -7.76
N ALA A 59 0.17 -1.87 -7.37
CA ALA A 59 0.99 -1.59 -6.21
C ALA A 59 0.75 -0.15 -5.74
N CYS A 60 0.84 0.06 -4.43
CA CYS A 60 0.75 1.38 -3.81
C CYS A 60 1.75 1.44 -2.63
N GLY A 61 2.91 2.06 -2.86
CA GLY A 61 3.98 2.10 -1.85
C GLY A 61 3.57 2.75 -0.53
N THR A 62 2.80 3.85 -0.59
CA THR A 62 2.29 4.51 0.63
C THR A 62 1.25 3.65 1.34
N GLY A 63 0.37 2.98 0.59
CA GLY A 63 -0.60 2.03 1.14
C GLY A 63 0.09 0.88 1.87
N THR A 64 1.06 0.27 1.22
CA THR A 64 1.88 -0.82 1.79
C THR A 64 2.56 -0.39 3.08
N GLY A 65 3.16 0.80 3.10
CA GLY A 65 3.76 1.35 4.31
C GLY A 65 2.74 1.55 5.44
N CYS A 66 1.55 2.06 5.13
CA CYS A 66 0.47 2.23 6.10
C CYS A 66 -0.01 0.90 6.67
N VAL A 67 -0.20 -0.12 5.83
CA VAL A 67 -0.63 -1.46 6.25
C VAL A 67 0.36 -2.07 7.23
N VAL A 68 1.65 -2.11 6.86
CA VAL A 68 2.68 -2.71 7.73
C VAL A 68 2.84 -1.92 9.02
N THR A 69 2.81 -0.59 8.96
CA THR A 69 2.87 0.25 10.16
C THR A 69 1.71 -0.07 11.12
N ALA A 70 0.49 -0.12 10.62
CA ALA A 70 -0.67 -0.44 11.43
C ALA A 70 -0.57 -1.83 12.05
N LEU A 71 -0.21 -2.84 11.26
CA LEU A 71 -0.05 -4.21 11.74
C LEU A 71 1.10 -4.36 12.76
N THR A 72 2.19 -3.60 12.59
CA THR A 72 3.30 -3.57 13.56
C THR A 72 2.85 -2.97 14.88
N LEU A 73 2.15 -1.83 14.86
CA LEU A 73 1.60 -1.20 16.07
C LEU A 73 0.57 -2.09 16.79
N MET A 74 -0.15 -2.91 16.03
CA MET A 74 -1.10 -3.90 16.59
C MET A 74 -0.41 -5.18 17.08
N GLY A 75 0.90 -5.32 16.92
CA GLY A 75 1.65 -6.53 17.28
C GLY A 75 1.32 -7.76 16.41
N LYS A 76 0.84 -7.53 15.19
CA LYS A 76 0.47 -8.61 14.25
C LYS A 76 1.63 -9.04 13.35
N VAL A 77 2.60 -8.17 13.12
CA VAL A 77 3.86 -8.42 12.42
C VAL A 77 5.00 -7.78 13.22
N SER A 78 6.23 -8.24 12.96
CA SER A 78 7.42 -7.76 13.70
C SER A 78 7.83 -6.33 13.33
N GLY A 79 7.46 -5.86 12.14
CA GLY A 79 7.95 -4.61 11.58
C GLY A 79 9.35 -4.69 10.99
N ARG A 80 9.90 -5.90 10.85
CA ARG A 80 11.22 -6.15 10.25
C ARG A 80 11.10 -7.09 9.07
N GLN A 81 11.56 -6.64 7.91
CA GLN A 81 11.55 -7.42 6.66
C GLN A 81 10.16 -8.01 6.37
N VAL A 82 9.11 -7.26 6.65
CA VAL A 82 7.73 -7.70 6.41
C VAL A 82 7.49 -7.75 4.91
N ARG A 83 7.17 -8.94 4.40
CA ARG A 83 6.88 -9.18 2.98
C ARG A 83 5.44 -8.85 2.70
N VAL A 84 5.22 -7.96 1.76
CA VAL A 84 3.88 -7.59 1.30
C VAL A 84 3.70 -7.99 -0.15
N ASN A 85 2.84 -8.98 -0.36
CA ASN A 85 2.48 -9.47 -1.68
C ASN A 85 1.27 -8.68 -2.21
N MET A 86 1.29 -8.33 -3.46
CA MET A 86 0.23 -7.62 -4.16
C MET A 86 0.18 -8.05 -5.62
N THR A 87 -0.83 -7.63 -6.36
CA THR A 87 -0.98 -8.00 -7.77
C THR A 87 0.24 -7.65 -8.61
N GLY A 88 0.90 -6.56 -8.32
CA GLY A 88 2.11 -6.10 -9.05
C GLY A 88 3.42 -6.73 -8.63
N GLY A 89 3.45 -7.54 -7.57
CA GLY A 89 4.67 -8.19 -7.07
C GLY A 89 4.79 -8.18 -5.56
N GLN A 90 6.02 -8.11 -5.07
CA GLN A 90 6.32 -8.11 -3.64
C GLN A 90 7.14 -6.87 -3.26
N LEU A 91 6.77 -6.26 -2.15
CA LEU A 91 7.56 -5.22 -1.49
C LEU A 91 7.96 -5.71 -0.09
N ILE A 92 9.04 -5.17 0.43
CA ILE A 92 9.52 -5.44 1.78
C ILE A 92 9.49 -4.13 2.56
N VAL A 93 8.96 -4.18 3.77
CA VAL A 93 8.82 -3.00 4.63
C VAL A 93 9.51 -3.23 5.97
N ASP A 94 10.29 -2.25 6.36
CA ASP A 94 10.87 -2.14 7.70
C ASP A 94 10.30 -0.91 8.40
N VAL A 95 9.89 -1.06 9.64
CA VAL A 95 9.32 0.00 10.49
C VAL A 95 10.17 0.16 11.73
N ASP A 96 10.75 1.34 11.91
CA ASP A 96 11.47 1.68 13.13
C ASP A 96 10.51 2.34 14.12
N LEU A 97 10.28 1.68 15.25
CA LEU A 97 9.47 2.21 16.35
C LEU A 97 10.34 2.69 17.50
N GLN A 98 9.92 3.81 18.10
CA GLN A 98 10.35 4.23 19.43
C GLN A 98 9.11 4.31 20.32
N GLY A 99 8.90 3.29 21.16
CA GLY A 99 7.61 3.09 21.81
C GLY A 99 6.52 2.85 20.77
N ASN A 100 5.47 3.69 20.78
CA ASN A 100 4.39 3.66 19.79
C ASN A 100 4.54 4.71 18.68
N ALA A 101 5.70 5.37 18.61
CA ALA A 101 5.99 6.35 17.58
C ALA A 101 6.83 5.74 16.45
N VAL A 102 6.41 5.96 15.23
CA VAL A 102 7.17 5.57 14.03
C VAL A 102 8.25 6.61 13.80
N GLN A 103 9.51 6.19 13.80
CA GLN A 103 10.65 7.06 13.51
C GLN A 103 11.00 7.05 12.04
N ASN A 104 11.10 5.85 11.46
CA ASN A 104 11.41 5.67 10.05
C ASN A 104 10.58 4.54 9.47
N LEU A 105 10.33 4.65 8.18
CA LEU A 105 9.65 3.65 7.36
C LEU A 105 10.46 3.45 6.09
N TYR A 106 10.89 2.22 5.84
CA TYR A 106 11.67 1.86 4.67
C TYR A 106 10.87 0.92 3.78
N LEU A 107 10.81 1.26 2.51
CA LEU A 107 10.19 0.46 1.47
C LEU A 107 11.27 -0.04 0.52
N THR A 108 11.37 -1.35 0.38
CA THR A 108 12.32 -2.01 -0.53
C THR A 108 11.55 -2.77 -1.60
N GLY A 109 11.93 -2.59 -2.85
CA GLY A 109 11.32 -3.28 -3.98
C GLY A 109 12.27 -3.42 -5.15
N PRO A 110 11.96 -4.31 -6.11
CA PRO A 110 12.75 -4.46 -7.33
C PRO A 110 12.60 -3.22 -8.22
N THR A 111 13.67 -2.87 -8.89
CA THR A 111 13.68 -1.76 -9.86
C THR A 111 14.42 -2.17 -11.13
N ASN A 112 13.98 -1.63 -12.26
CA ASN A 112 14.62 -1.80 -13.56
C ASN A 112 14.81 -0.45 -14.24
N ILE A 113 15.98 -0.25 -14.83
CA ILE A 113 16.21 0.89 -15.72
C ILE A 113 15.74 0.48 -17.11
N VAL A 114 14.58 0.96 -17.52
CA VAL A 114 13.98 0.61 -18.82
C VAL A 114 14.45 1.50 -19.96
N CYS A 115 14.93 2.72 -19.67
CA CYS A 115 15.51 3.62 -20.67
C CYS A 115 16.47 4.62 -20.01
N LYS A 116 17.31 5.20 -20.84
CA LYS A 116 18.13 6.36 -20.52
C LYS A 116 17.88 7.42 -21.57
N GLY A 117 17.80 8.66 -21.18
CA GLY A 117 17.54 9.77 -22.08
C GLY A 117 18.16 11.05 -21.55
N GLU A 118 18.26 12.04 -22.41
CA GLU A 118 18.68 13.39 -22.08
C GLU A 118 17.50 14.35 -22.28
N VAL A 119 17.30 15.21 -21.31
CA VAL A 119 16.32 16.28 -21.43
C VAL A 119 17.02 17.43 -22.15
N THR A 120 16.58 17.72 -23.36
CA THR A 120 17.07 18.90 -24.09
C THR A 120 16.59 20.16 -23.43
N ASP A 121 17.43 21.20 -23.50
CA ASP A 121 17.13 22.51 -22.92
C ASP A 121 16.04 23.21 -23.73
N GLU A 122 14.82 22.73 -23.56
CA GLU A 122 13.66 23.44 -24.04
C GLU A 122 12.89 23.98 -22.84
N GLU A 123 12.22 25.10 -23.02
CA GLU A 123 11.48 25.78 -21.94
C GLU A 123 10.57 24.79 -21.21
N LEU A 124 11.09 24.17 -20.17
CA LEU A 124 10.31 23.38 -19.23
C LEU A 124 9.50 24.32 -18.35
N SER A 125 8.38 24.75 -18.87
CA SER A 125 7.35 25.36 -18.03
C SER A 125 6.77 24.25 -17.15
N LEU A 126 7.31 24.10 -15.96
CA LEU A 126 6.67 23.31 -14.93
C LEU A 126 5.39 24.04 -14.52
N ILE A 127 4.28 23.45 -14.86
CA ILE A 127 2.96 23.93 -14.48
C ILE A 127 2.68 23.50 -13.03
#